data_52521f9c8e709d6c768eae74d37842f7
#
_entry.id   52521f9c8e709d6c768eae74d37842f7
#
_cell.length_a   1.000
_cell.length_b   1.000
_cell.length_c   1.000
_cell.angle_alpha   90.00
_cell.angle_beta   90.00
_cell.angle_gamma   90.00
#
_symmetry.space_group_name_H-M   'P 1'
#
loop_
_entity.id
_entity.type
_entity.pdbx_description
1 polymer ?
#
loop_
_entity_poly.entity_id
_entity_poly.type
_entity_poly.pdbx_seq_one_letter_code
_entity_poly.pdbx_strand_id
1 'polypeptide(L)'
;MREHALSLVLAHYADFGPTLAAEKLRERHGVDVSVETLRRWRVEAETWVPRSRRNRRVHQPRHRRSCLGELIQIDGCEHTWFEDRAPKCTLLVYVDDATSRLMELRFDISESTYGYFTATRTYLERFGKPVAFYSDQASIFRVANSRGKRSEGLTQFGRALSELNIDILCANTPQAKGRVERAHLTLQDRLVKELRLRGISTLDDANAYAPEFIEDFNARFAKEPLSEHDAHRPVCDDENLELILSHREERKISKQLTLHYRRGLYLLEPGPGTLELRGKRCQVHEFLDGRIEIRYRGEPIPFQAFNEPRRVTQGDIVANKRLGAVLTKIQADQRERDEERLASPKVTRRRKQQIRAARERADAPLEV
;
A
#
# COMPACT_ATOMS: atom_id res chain seq x y z
N MET A 1 -46.53 2.51 7.42
CA MET A 1 -45.14 2.79 7.81
C MET A 1 -44.32 1.52 8.06
N ARG A 2 -44.73 0.62 8.95
CA ARG A 2 -44.00 -0.62 9.28
C ARG A 2 -43.73 -1.49 8.04
N GLU A 3 -44.77 -1.86 7.29
CA GLU A 3 -44.67 -2.70 6.08
C GLU A 3 -43.78 -2.06 5.03
N HIS A 4 -43.96 -0.76 4.82
CA HIS A 4 -43.13 0.01 3.86
C HIS A 4 -41.65 0.02 4.28
N ALA A 5 -41.33 0.27 5.56
CA ALA A 5 -39.96 0.25 6.05
C ALA A 5 -39.35 -1.16 5.92
N LEU A 6 -40.09 -2.21 6.23
CA LEU A 6 -39.61 -3.59 6.10
C LEU A 6 -39.41 -3.99 4.64
N SER A 7 -40.30 -3.59 3.72
CA SER A 7 -40.12 -3.86 2.28
C SER A 7 -38.86 -3.19 1.70
N LEU A 8 -38.59 -1.95 2.07
CA LEU A 8 -37.38 -1.25 1.68
C LEU A 8 -36.10 -1.91 2.24
N VAL A 9 -36.18 -2.35 3.50
CA VAL A 9 -35.03 -3.06 4.12
C VAL A 9 -34.77 -4.38 3.39
N LEU A 10 -35.78 -5.14 3.08
CA LEU A 10 -35.64 -6.43 2.39
C LEU A 10 -35.12 -6.23 0.97
N ALA A 11 -35.58 -5.20 0.28
CA ALA A 11 -35.17 -4.92 -1.11
C ALA A 11 -33.73 -4.41 -1.22
N HIS A 12 -33.26 -3.58 -0.27
CA HIS A 12 -32.01 -2.83 -0.43
C HIS A 12 -30.98 -3.02 0.70
N TYR A 13 -31.41 -3.46 1.90
CA TYR A 13 -30.62 -3.45 3.13
C TYR A 13 -30.74 -4.74 3.93
N ALA A 14 -31.00 -5.87 3.30
CA ALA A 14 -31.28 -7.14 3.98
C ALA A 14 -30.16 -7.57 4.95
N ASP A 15 -28.91 -7.36 4.56
CA ASP A 15 -27.70 -7.68 5.33
C ASP A 15 -27.22 -6.56 6.27
N PHE A 16 -27.92 -5.41 6.28
CA PHE A 16 -27.54 -4.29 7.17
C PHE A 16 -28.02 -4.57 8.60
N GLY A 17 -27.20 -4.20 9.59
CA GLY A 17 -27.67 -4.15 10.97
C GLY A 17 -28.77 -3.09 11.16
N PRO A 18 -29.63 -3.22 12.19
CA PRO A 18 -30.76 -2.27 12.40
C PRO A 18 -30.33 -0.81 12.47
N THR A 19 -29.16 -0.51 13.02
CA THR A 19 -28.62 0.86 13.11
C THR A 19 -28.36 1.45 11.73
N LEU A 20 -27.55 0.77 10.93
CA LEU A 20 -27.22 1.26 9.58
C LEU A 20 -28.44 1.27 8.66
N ALA A 21 -29.33 0.27 8.79
CA ALA A 21 -30.57 0.24 8.02
C ALA A 21 -31.49 1.43 8.35
N ALA A 22 -31.65 1.80 9.63
CA ALA A 22 -32.45 2.96 10.03
C ALA A 22 -31.85 4.27 9.51
N GLU A 23 -30.54 4.42 9.53
CA GLU A 23 -29.85 5.56 8.96
C GLU A 23 -30.13 5.69 7.45
N LYS A 24 -30.00 4.59 6.69
CA LYS A 24 -30.24 4.59 5.23
C LYS A 24 -31.71 4.77 4.86
N LEU A 25 -32.64 4.27 5.65
CA LEU A 25 -34.06 4.54 5.47
C LEU A 25 -34.35 6.04 5.56
N ARG A 26 -33.76 6.73 6.54
CA ARG A 26 -33.89 8.18 6.69
C ARG A 26 -33.22 8.95 5.56
N GLU A 27 -31.94 8.63 5.28
CA GLU A 27 -31.13 9.37 4.31
C GLU A 27 -31.61 9.22 2.87
N ARG A 28 -32.03 8.02 2.45
CA ARG A 28 -32.33 7.71 1.06
C ARG A 28 -33.82 7.63 0.72
N HIS A 29 -34.65 7.35 1.73
CA HIS A 29 -36.08 7.12 1.53
C HIS A 29 -36.97 8.06 2.36
N GLY A 30 -36.38 8.94 3.18
CA GLY A 30 -37.15 9.86 4.03
C GLY A 30 -37.99 9.13 5.12
N VAL A 31 -37.71 7.86 5.39
CA VAL A 31 -38.44 7.07 6.39
C VAL A 31 -37.72 7.16 7.72
N ASP A 32 -38.26 7.96 8.65
CA ASP A 32 -37.72 8.12 9.99
C ASP A 32 -38.29 7.10 10.94
N VAL A 33 -37.48 6.17 11.40
CA VAL A 33 -37.80 5.10 12.35
C VAL A 33 -36.67 4.93 13.34
N SER A 34 -37.01 4.78 14.63
CA SER A 34 -35.96 4.54 15.63
C SER A 34 -35.27 3.18 15.39
N VAL A 35 -34.00 3.11 15.72
CA VAL A 35 -33.20 1.87 15.58
C VAL A 35 -33.83 0.72 16.34
N GLU A 36 -34.37 0.99 17.56
CA GLU A 36 -34.97 -0.05 18.38
C GLU A 36 -36.35 -0.52 17.83
N THR A 37 -37.14 0.41 17.28
CA THR A 37 -38.40 0.06 16.61
C THR A 37 -38.10 -0.79 15.37
N LEU A 38 -37.13 -0.42 14.55
CA LEU A 38 -36.76 -1.20 13.38
C LEU A 38 -36.20 -2.58 13.77
N ARG A 39 -35.40 -2.64 14.84
CA ARG A 39 -34.86 -3.91 15.37
C ARG A 39 -36.01 -4.85 15.76
N ARG A 40 -36.99 -4.36 16.54
CA ARG A 40 -38.15 -5.12 16.95
C ARG A 40 -38.95 -5.63 15.75
N TRP A 41 -39.25 -4.77 14.79
CA TRP A 41 -40.01 -5.18 13.60
C TRP A 41 -39.28 -6.24 12.79
N ARG A 42 -37.95 -6.16 12.66
CA ARG A 42 -37.13 -7.13 11.92
C ARG A 42 -37.01 -8.47 12.65
N VAL A 43 -36.99 -8.47 14.00
CA VAL A 43 -37.02 -9.71 14.81
C VAL A 43 -38.40 -10.37 14.70
N GLU A 44 -39.50 -9.62 14.82
CA GLU A 44 -40.85 -10.13 14.65
C GLU A 44 -41.12 -10.66 13.23
N ALA A 45 -40.49 -10.06 12.21
CA ALA A 45 -40.59 -10.51 10.81
C ALA A 45 -39.57 -11.59 10.46
N GLU A 46 -38.79 -12.11 11.42
CA GLU A 46 -37.71 -13.10 11.23
C GLU A 46 -36.67 -12.73 10.20
N THR A 47 -36.53 -11.43 9.90
CA THR A 47 -35.58 -10.91 8.92
C THR A 47 -34.23 -10.49 9.53
N TRP A 48 -34.08 -10.57 10.83
CA TRP A 48 -32.85 -10.29 11.56
C TRP A 48 -32.78 -11.02 12.90
N VAL A 49 -31.62 -11.64 13.14
CA VAL A 49 -31.31 -12.33 14.39
C VAL A 49 -30.30 -11.53 15.20
N PRO A 50 -30.57 -11.19 16.47
CA PRO A 50 -29.61 -10.52 17.34
C PRO A 50 -28.34 -11.36 17.48
N ARG A 51 -27.17 -10.74 17.37
CA ARG A 51 -25.88 -11.42 17.67
C ARG A 51 -25.98 -11.95 19.11
N SER A 52 -25.81 -13.25 19.29
CA SER A 52 -25.75 -13.86 20.63
C SER A 52 -24.68 -13.13 21.44
N ARG A 53 -24.96 -12.87 22.73
CA ARG A 53 -23.98 -12.23 23.63
C ARG A 53 -22.79 -13.16 23.72
N ARG A 54 -21.69 -12.83 22.99
CA ARG A 54 -20.42 -13.52 23.17
C ARG A 54 -19.97 -13.29 24.61
N ASN A 55 -19.48 -14.35 25.27
CA ASN A 55 -18.85 -14.23 26.59
C ASN A 55 -17.81 -13.11 26.52
N ARG A 56 -18.06 -12.02 27.22
CA ARG A 56 -17.15 -10.87 27.25
C ARG A 56 -15.90 -11.30 27.99
N ARG A 57 -14.78 -11.41 27.28
CA ARG A 57 -13.49 -11.48 27.96
C ARG A 57 -13.31 -10.17 28.70
N VAL A 58 -12.94 -10.27 29.99
CA VAL A 58 -12.61 -9.08 30.80
C VAL A 58 -11.27 -8.53 30.29
N HIS A 59 -11.34 -7.38 29.65
CA HIS A 59 -10.13 -6.64 29.23
C HIS A 59 -9.95 -5.46 30.19
N GLN A 60 -8.71 -5.27 30.66
CA GLN A 60 -8.40 -4.05 31.41
C GLN A 60 -8.47 -2.85 30.44
N PRO A 61 -9.30 -1.83 30.73
CA PRO A 61 -9.41 -0.67 29.86
C PRO A 61 -8.12 0.16 29.95
N ARG A 62 -7.51 0.46 28.80
CA ARG A 62 -6.46 1.46 28.71
C ARG A 62 -7.07 2.86 28.63
N HIS A 63 -6.59 3.77 29.46
CA HIS A 63 -7.02 5.17 29.39
C HIS A 63 -6.70 5.77 28.01
N ARG A 64 -7.57 6.68 27.57
CA ARG A 64 -7.33 7.47 26.36
C ARG A 64 -6.25 8.48 26.60
N ARG A 65 -5.55 8.92 25.56
CA ARG A 65 -4.72 10.11 25.62
C ARG A 65 -5.60 11.34 25.86
N SER A 66 -4.99 12.40 26.33
CA SER A 66 -5.75 13.60 26.72
C SER A 66 -6.02 14.49 25.53
N CYS A 67 -5.08 14.58 24.59
CA CYS A 67 -5.09 15.56 23.51
C CYS A 67 -5.20 14.89 22.14
N LEU A 68 -5.87 15.56 21.21
CA LEU A 68 -5.82 15.22 19.78
C LEU A 68 -4.36 15.31 19.28
N GLY A 69 -3.93 14.36 18.43
CA GLY A 69 -2.58 14.35 17.87
C GLY A 69 -1.48 13.87 18.82
N GLU A 70 -1.79 13.52 20.07
CA GLU A 70 -0.80 12.97 21.00
C GLU A 70 -0.36 11.56 20.60
N LEU A 71 -1.29 10.71 20.17
CA LEU A 71 -1.01 9.34 19.76
C LEU A 71 -1.97 8.89 18.67
N ILE A 72 -1.43 8.57 17.51
CA ILE A 72 -2.20 8.05 16.37
C ILE A 72 -1.93 6.56 16.22
N GLN A 73 -2.96 5.73 16.37
CA GLN A 73 -2.85 4.31 16.10
C GLN A 73 -2.95 4.07 14.60
N ILE A 74 -1.98 3.34 14.05
CA ILE A 74 -1.92 2.99 12.63
C ILE A 74 -1.92 1.47 12.46
N ASP A 75 -2.68 0.99 11.48
CA ASP A 75 -2.81 -0.45 11.19
C ASP A 75 -3.29 -0.71 9.78
N GLY A 76 -2.85 -1.83 9.19
CA GLY A 76 -3.37 -2.35 7.93
C GLY A 76 -4.42 -3.42 8.17
N CYS A 77 -5.50 -3.39 7.41
CA CYS A 77 -6.56 -4.40 7.46
C CYS A 77 -6.83 -4.98 6.08
N GLU A 78 -6.35 -6.19 5.82
CA GLU A 78 -6.72 -6.94 4.63
C GLU A 78 -8.15 -7.46 4.77
N HIS A 79 -9.00 -7.16 3.78
CA HIS A 79 -10.39 -7.60 3.77
C HIS A 79 -10.96 -7.59 2.34
N THR A 80 -12.10 -8.25 2.13
CA THR A 80 -12.89 -8.14 0.89
C THR A 80 -13.71 -6.84 0.90
N TRP A 81 -13.02 -5.69 0.84
CA TRP A 81 -13.64 -4.37 0.95
C TRP A 81 -14.68 -4.10 -0.14
N PHE A 82 -14.48 -4.68 -1.30
CA PHE A 82 -15.37 -4.57 -2.45
C PHE A 82 -16.27 -5.80 -2.64
N GLU A 83 -16.29 -6.73 -1.68
CA GLU A 83 -17.01 -8.01 -1.80
C GLU A 83 -16.55 -8.79 -3.06
N ASP A 84 -17.48 -9.24 -3.90
CA ASP A 84 -17.17 -9.96 -5.15
C ASP A 84 -16.88 -9.01 -6.33
N ARG A 85 -16.94 -7.68 -6.13
CA ARG A 85 -16.76 -6.66 -7.19
C ARG A 85 -15.30 -6.40 -7.53
N ALA A 86 -14.37 -6.72 -6.62
CA ALA A 86 -12.93 -6.64 -6.85
C ALA A 86 -12.16 -7.59 -5.90
N PRO A 87 -10.88 -7.87 -6.19
CA PRO A 87 -10.03 -8.67 -5.31
C PRO A 87 -9.89 -8.06 -3.91
N LYS A 88 -9.47 -8.89 -2.94
CA LYS A 88 -9.07 -8.42 -1.63
C LYS A 88 -7.99 -7.35 -1.73
N CYS A 89 -8.08 -6.37 -0.86
CA CYS A 89 -7.07 -5.32 -0.74
C CYS A 89 -6.90 -4.92 0.74
N THR A 90 -5.91 -4.10 1.02
CA THR A 90 -5.62 -3.62 2.36
C THR A 90 -6.13 -2.20 2.54
N LEU A 91 -6.77 -1.93 3.67
CA LEU A 91 -7.10 -0.58 4.12
C LEU A 91 -6.13 -0.17 5.22
N LEU A 92 -5.33 0.86 4.99
CA LEU A 92 -4.52 1.51 6.00
C LEU A 92 -5.40 2.48 6.78
N VAL A 93 -5.38 2.37 8.10
CA VAL A 93 -6.28 3.11 8.99
C VAL A 93 -5.48 3.86 10.04
N TYR A 94 -5.73 5.15 10.16
CA TYR A 94 -5.13 6.04 11.17
C TYR A 94 -6.22 6.51 12.11
N VAL A 95 -6.09 6.21 13.39
CA VAL A 95 -7.08 6.54 14.42
C VAL A 95 -6.43 7.31 15.55
N ASP A 96 -6.97 8.46 15.87
CA ASP A 96 -6.54 9.21 17.07
C ASP A 96 -6.98 8.51 18.35
N ASP A 97 -6.04 8.32 19.27
CA ASP A 97 -6.27 7.61 20.53
C ASP A 97 -7.19 8.36 21.48
N ALA A 98 -7.10 9.69 21.53
CA ALA A 98 -7.90 10.53 22.41
C ALA A 98 -9.37 10.53 22.01
N THR A 99 -9.63 10.73 20.74
CA THR A 99 -10.99 11.00 20.23
C THR A 99 -11.64 9.82 19.52
N SER A 100 -10.87 8.80 19.12
CA SER A 100 -11.29 7.75 18.18
C SER A 100 -11.69 8.27 16.79
N ARG A 101 -11.29 9.48 16.43
CA ARG A 101 -11.47 10.00 15.07
C ARG A 101 -10.67 9.18 14.08
N LEU A 102 -11.26 8.90 12.94
CA LEU A 102 -10.51 8.49 11.77
C LEU A 102 -9.78 9.73 11.27
N MET A 103 -8.46 9.62 11.18
CA MET A 103 -7.62 10.70 10.71
C MET A 103 -7.25 10.51 9.24
N GLU A 104 -7.01 9.26 8.83
CA GLU A 104 -6.72 8.90 7.43
C GLU A 104 -7.19 7.48 7.14
N LEU A 105 -7.69 7.28 5.92
CA LEU A 105 -8.01 5.99 5.33
C LEU A 105 -7.39 5.91 3.94
N ARG A 106 -6.65 4.84 3.66
CA ARG A 106 -6.07 4.61 2.35
C ARG A 106 -6.19 3.14 1.94
N PHE A 107 -6.83 2.92 0.80
CA PHE A 107 -6.86 1.61 0.14
C PHE A 107 -5.58 1.41 -0.66
N ASP A 108 -4.98 0.24 -0.53
CA ASP A 108 -3.81 -0.19 -1.29
C ASP A 108 -3.94 -1.68 -1.62
N ILE A 109 -3.22 -2.15 -2.64
CA ILE A 109 -3.22 -3.57 -3.05
C ILE A 109 -2.77 -4.46 -1.88
N SER A 110 -1.74 -4.02 -1.17
CA SER A 110 -1.17 -4.72 -0.02
C SER A 110 -0.53 -3.73 0.96
N GLU A 111 -0.29 -4.18 2.17
CA GLU A 111 0.45 -3.41 3.15
C GLU A 111 1.90 -3.22 2.71
N SER A 112 2.31 -1.97 2.50
CA SER A 112 3.62 -1.61 1.97
C SER A 112 4.18 -0.33 2.58
N THR A 113 5.50 -0.18 2.57
CA THR A 113 6.15 1.07 2.99
C THR A 113 5.66 2.27 2.17
N TYR A 114 5.44 2.09 0.87
CA TYR A 114 4.94 3.15 -0.01
C TYR A 114 3.50 3.54 0.32
N GLY A 115 2.64 2.56 0.62
CA GLY A 115 1.28 2.82 1.08
C GLY A 115 1.27 3.67 2.35
N TYR A 116 2.09 3.31 3.33
CA TYR A 116 2.24 4.09 4.56
C TYR A 116 2.87 5.47 4.33
N PHE A 117 3.84 5.61 3.44
CA PHE A 117 4.38 6.92 3.07
C PHE A 117 3.30 7.83 2.49
N THR A 118 2.50 7.30 1.57
CA THR A 118 1.43 8.07 0.95
C THR A 118 0.36 8.47 1.97
N ALA A 119 -0.13 7.53 2.79
CA ALA A 119 -1.10 7.81 3.84
C ALA A 119 -0.57 8.82 4.87
N THR A 120 0.71 8.65 5.30
CA THR A 120 1.35 9.59 6.24
C THR A 120 1.52 10.97 5.62
N ARG A 121 1.88 11.08 4.34
CA ARG A 121 1.97 12.37 3.65
C ARG A 121 0.64 13.10 3.69
N THR A 122 -0.45 12.46 3.27
CA THR A 122 -1.80 13.04 3.31
C THR A 122 -2.19 13.46 4.73
N TYR A 123 -1.88 12.63 5.72
CA TYR A 123 -2.12 12.95 7.13
C TYR A 123 -1.36 14.21 7.56
N LEU A 124 -0.04 14.28 7.29
CA LEU A 124 0.82 15.40 7.69
C LEU A 124 0.43 16.72 7.02
N GLU A 125 0.04 16.67 5.75
CA GLU A 125 -0.42 17.84 4.99
C GLU A 125 -1.75 18.41 5.54
N ARG A 126 -2.59 17.55 6.15
CA ARG A 126 -3.90 17.97 6.72
C ARG A 126 -3.83 18.41 8.17
N PHE A 127 -3.05 17.75 8.99
CA PHE A 127 -3.07 17.91 10.44
C PHE A 127 -1.73 18.36 11.04
N GLY A 128 -0.64 18.18 10.31
CA GLY A 128 0.70 18.36 10.85
C GLY A 128 1.25 17.10 11.51
N LYS A 129 2.33 17.27 12.26
CA LYS A 129 3.11 16.18 12.88
C LYS A 129 2.52 15.78 14.23
N PRO A 130 2.05 14.56 14.44
CA PRO A 130 1.64 14.08 15.76
C PRO A 130 2.85 13.92 16.68
N VAL A 131 2.63 13.71 17.96
CA VAL A 131 3.71 13.38 18.89
C VAL A 131 4.25 11.99 18.57
N ALA A 132 3.38 10.98 18.41
CA ALA A 132 3.79 9.63 18.11
C ALA A 132 2.77 8.86 17.27
N PHE A 133 3.27 7.93 16.44
CA PHE A 133 2.48 6.84 15.89
C PHE A 133 2.57 5.59 16.76
N TYR A 134 1.51 4.78 16.75
CA TYR A 134 1.43 3.53 17.48
C TYR A 134 1.01 2.40 16.53
N SER A 135 1.93 1.47 16.26
CA SER A 135 1.74 0.37 15.33
C SER A 135 1.94 -1.00 16.00
N ASP A 136 1.78 -2.06 15.25
CA ASP A 136 2.26 -3.39 15.64
C ASP A 136 3.78 -3.55 15.40
N GLN A 137 4.24 -4.79 15.51
CA GLN A 137 5.65 -5.14 15.28
C GLN A 137 5.92 -5.60 13.84
N ALA A 138 5.09 -5.23 12.87
CA ALA A 138 5.32 -5.57 11.47
C ALA A 138 6.69 -5.08 10.97
N SER A 139 7.23 -5.75 9.97
CA SER A 139 8.57 -5.46 9.42
C SER A 139 8.70 -4.05 8.83
N ILE A 140 7.61 -3.40 8.51
CA ILE A 140 7.56 -2.00 8.04
C ILE A 140 7.97 -1.05 9.16
N PHE A 141 7.59 -1.35 10.40
CA PHE A 141 7.80 -0.50 11.57
C PHE A 141 9.03 -0.87 12.37
N ARG A 142 9.43 -2.14 12.32
CA ARG A 142 10.53 -2.66 13.13
C ARG A 142 11.43 -3.59 12.32
N VAL A 143 12.76 -3.39 12.45
CA VAL A 143 13.73 -4.35 11.91
C VAL A 143 13.76 -5.57 12.81
N ALA A 144 13.36 -6.72 12.29
CA ALA A 144 13.48 -8.01 12.98
C ALA A 144 14.89 -8.55 12.82
N ASN A 145 15.58 -8.83 13.93
CA ASN A 145 16.87 -9.51 13.89
C ASN A 145 16.72 -11.02 13.93
N SER A 146 17.30 -11.71 12.97
CA SER A 146 17.40 -13.18 12.93
C SER A 146 18.24 -13.81 14.06
N ARG A 147 18.88 -13.02 14.93
CA ARG A 147 19.77 -13.50 16.02
C ARG A 147 19.49 -12.88 17.39
N GLY A 148 18.29 -12.33 17.64
CA GLY A 148 17.91 -11.84 18.97
C GLY A 148 18.67 -10.60 19.47
N LYS A 149 19.59 -10.03 18.70
CA LYS A 149 20.24 -8.74 19.03
C LYS A 149 19.43 -7.60 18.40
N ARG A 150 19.13 -6.55 19.16
CA ARG A 150 18.56 -5.31 18.63
C ARG A 150 19.49 -4.79 17.53
N SER A 151 19.05 -4.75 16.25
CA SER A 151 19.80 -4.04 15.24
C SER A 151 19.52 -2.55 15.43
N GLU A 152 20.55 -1.76 15.41
CA GLU A 152 20.45 -0.29 15.46
C GLU A 152 19.90 0.30 14.14
N GLY A 153 19.45 -0.55 13.19
CA GLY A 153 18.90 -0.12 11.90
C GLY A 153 17.43 0.31 12.01
N LEU A 154 17.13 1.50 11.55
CA LEU A 154 15.76 1.96 11.34
C LEU A 154 15.19 1.34 10.06
N THR A 155 13.90 1.02 10.05
CA THR A 155 13.17 0.74 8.81
C THR A 155 13.08 2.01 7.98
N GLN A 156 12.71 1.92 6.70
CA GLN A 156 12.48 3.10 5.86
C GLN A 156 11.43 4.03 6.47
N PHE A 157 10.35 3.47 6.99
CA PHE A 157 9.31 4.23 7.67
C PHE A 157 9.80 4.87 8.97
N GLY A 158 10.48 4.09 9.82
CA GLY A 158 11.07 4.61 11.06
C GLY A 158 12.11 5.72 10.83
N ARG A 159 12.91 5.61 9.76
CA ARG A 159 13.84 6.67 9.33
C ARG A 159 13.10 7.96 8.99
N ALA A 160 12.06 7.87 8.16
CA ALA A 160 11.28 9.03 7.74
C ALA A 160 10.62 9.73 8.94
N LEU A 161 10.06 8.97 9.88
CA LEU A 161 9.47 9.52 11.09
C LEU A 161 10.52 10.17 11.99
N SER A 162 11.70 9.56 12.13
CA SER A 162 12.82 10.13 12.89
C SER A 162 13.28 11.47 12.31
N GLU A 163 13.35 11.61 10.99
CA GLU A 163 13.69 12.87 10.30
C GLU A 163 12.64 13.96 10.55
N LEU A 164 11.36 13.58 10.71
CA LEU A 164 10.25 14.47 11.03
C LEU A 164 10.10 14.74 12.53
N ASN A 165 10.97 14.18 13.36
CA ASN A 165 10.87 14.23 14.81
C ASN A 165 9.49 13.72 15.32
N ILE A 166 9.05 12.58 14.79
CA ILE A 166 7.85 11.87 15.20
C ILE A 166 8.28 10.51 15.76
N ASP A 167 7.85 10.20 16.97
CA ASP A 167 8.15 8.89 17.56
C ASP A 167 7.28 7.78 16.96
N ILE A 168 7.80 6.55 16.95
CA ILE A 168 7.03 5.35 16.63
C ILE A 168 7.12 4.36 17.78
N LEU A 169 5.97 4.01 18.32
CA LEU A 169 5.81 3.05 19.41
C LEU A 169 5.23 1.75 18.84
N CYS A 170 5.93 0.64 19.04
CA CYS A 170 5.43 -0.67 18.61
C CYS A 170 4.75 -1.38 19.78
N ALA A 171 3.49 -1.80 19.56
CA ALA A 171 2.70 -2.52 20.55
C ALA A 171 3.33 -3.89 20.87
N ASN A 172 3.49 -4.18 22.15
CA ASN A 172 3.93 -5.52 22.61
C ASN A 172 2.76 -6.50 22.75
N THR A 173 1.53 -6.02 22.78
CA THR A 173 0.32 -6.83 22.95
C THR A 173 -0.83 -6.33 22.06
N PRO A 174 -1.69 -7.22 21.53
CA PRO A 174 -2.85 -6.84 20.73
C PRO A 174 -3.79 -5.87 21.47
N GLN A 175 -3.97 -6.07 22.79
CA GLN A 175 -4.87 -5.21 23.60
C GLN A 175 -4.47 -3.73 23.59
N ALA A 176 -3.21 -3.45 23.34
CA ALA A 176 -2.70 -2.09 23.29
C ALA A 176 -3.24 -1.28 22.08
N LYS A 177 -3.68 -1.95 21.00
CA LYS A 177 -4.24 -1.36 19.77
C LYS A 177 -5.78 -1.34 19.72
N GLY A 178 -6.45 -1.48 20.84
CA GLY A 178 -7.91 -1.65 20.91
C GLY A 178 -8.75 -0.53 20.26
N ARG A 179 -8.18 0.63 19.89
CA ARG A 179 -8.90 1.70 19.18
C ARG A 179 -9.01 1.36 17.70
N VAL A 180 -7.87 1.09 17.04
CA VAL A 180 -7.85 0.76 15.62
C VAL A 180 -8.54 -0.59 15.35
N GLU A 181 -8.39 -1.59 16.22
CA GLU A 181 -9.12 -2.85 16.11
C GLU A 181 -10.65 -2.65 16.16
N ARG A 182 -11.14 -1.77 17.03
CA ARG A 182 -12.55 -1.41 17.09
C ARG A 182 -13.01 -0.64 15.85
N ALA A 183 -12.15 0.26 15.35
CA ALA A 183 -12.41 0.95 14.10
C ALA A 183 -12.54 -0.05 12.96
N HIS A 184 -11.63 -1.03 12.84
CA HIS A 184 -11.70 -2.08 11.81
C HIS A 184 -13.05 -2.82 11.83
N LEU A 185 -13.54 -3.23 12.99
CA LEU A 185 -14.84 -3.90 13.08
C LEU A 185 -15.99 -3.03 12.56
N THR A 186 -15.94 -1.73 12.86
CA THR A 186 -16.95 -0.77 12.39
C THR A 186 -16.82 -0.51 10.90
N LEU A 187 -15.58 -0.40 10.40
CA LEU A 187 -15.29 -0.20 8.98
C LEU A 187 -15.71 -1.40 8.15
N GLN A 188 -15.41 -2.62 8.59
CA GLN A 188 -15.83 -3.85 7.93
C GLN A 188 -17.37 -3.97 7.85
N ASP A 189 -18.09 -3.51 8.87
CA ASP A 189 -19.55 -3.51 8.82
C ASP A 189 -20.13 -2.37 7.97
N ARG A 190 -19.55 -1.16 8.00
CA ARG A 190 -20.13 0.04 7.39
C ARG A 190 -19.51 0.40 6.04
N LEU A 191 -18.18 0.49 5.95
CA LEU A 191 -17.51 0.97 4.75
C LEU A 191 -17.73 0.05 3.54
N VAL A 192 -17.72 -1.27 3.75
CA VAL A 192 -18.06 -2.26 2.71
C VAL A 192 -19.42 -1.97 2.07
N LYS A 193 -20.41 -1.69 2.92
CA LYS A 193 -21.79 -1.41 2.50
C LYS A 193 -21.93 -0.04 1.83
N GLU A 194 -21.22 0.96 2.33
CA GLU A 194 -21.20 2.30 1.71
C GLU A 194 -20.56 2.27 0.32
N LEU A 195 -19.44 1.55 0.15
CA LEU A 195 -18.81 1.32 -1.15
C LEU A 195 -19.77 0.61 -2.12
N ARG A 196 -20.50 -0.40 -1.65
CA ARG A 196 -21.53 -1.11 -2.44
C ARG A 196 -22.65 -0.16 -2.87
N LEU A 197 -23.20 0.61 -1.95
CA LEU A 197 -24.29 1.55 -2.23
C LEU A 197 -23.94 2.64 -3.24
N ARG A 198 -22.65 2.94 -3.40
CA ARG A 198 -22.11 3.91 -4.36
C ARG A 198 -21.57 3.25 -5.64
N GLY A 199 -21.60 1.92 -5.73
CA GLY A 199 -21.06 1.18 -6.86
C GLY A 199 -19.54 1.25 -6.99
N ILE A 200 -18.83 1.62 -5.91
CA ILE A 200 -17.38 1.77 -5.90
C ILE A 200 -16.73 0.38 -5.85
N SER A 201 -15.81 0.12 -6.79
CA SER A 201 -15.11 -1.16 -6.93
C SER A 201 -13.62 -1.03 -7.28
N THR A 202 -13.09 0.20 -7.39
CA THR A 202 -11.67 0.45 -7.64
C THR A 202 -11.00 1.08 -6.43
N LEU A 203 -9.67 0.91 -6.32
CA LEU A 203 -8.89 1.54 -5.26
C LEU A 203 -8.91 3.07 -5.37
N ASP A 204 -8.85 3.59 -6.59
CA ASP A 204 -8.82 5.03 -6.83
C ASP A 204 -10.14 5.69 -6.44
N ASP A 205 -11.28 5.12 -6.84
CA ASP A 205 -12.59 5.65 -6.45
C ASP A 205 -12.81 5.53 -4.94
N ALA A 206 -12.33 4.44 -4.33
CA ALA A 206 -12.45 4.25 -2.88
C ALA A 206 -11.57 5.26 -2.11
N ASN A 207 -10.37 5.56 -2.60
CA ASN A 207 -9.50 6.59 -2.03
C ASN A 207 -10.08 7.99 -2.24
N ALA A 208 -10.73 8.25 -3.37
CA ALA A 208 -11.42 9.52 -3.62
C ALA A 208 -12.64 9.71 -2.69
N TYR A 209 -13.33 8.62 -2.34
CA TYR A 209 -14.47 8.64 -1.41
C TYR A 209 -14.05 8.68 0.07
N ALA A 210 -12.86 8.21 0.41
CA ALA A 210 -12.41 8.08 1.81
C ALA A 210 -12.57 9.37 2.65
N PRO A 211 -12.27 10.59 2.16
CA PRO A 211 -12.47 11.83 2.92
C PRO A 211 -13.93 12.06 3.33
N GLU A 212 -14.90 11.88 2.43
CA GLU A 212 -16.32 12.01 2.72
C GLU A 212 -16.77 11.00 3.79
N PHE A 213 -16.32 9.76 3.65
CA PHE A 213 -16.61 8.73 4.64
C PHE A 213 -16.01 9.04 6.02
N ILE A 214 -14.79 9.56 6.09
CA ILE A 214 -14.12 9.98 7.33
C ILE A 214 -14.95 11.04 8.05
N GLU A 215 -15.45 12.04 7.33
CA GLU A 215 -16.28 13.11 7.88
C GLU A 215 -17.57 12.56 8.50
N ASP A 216 -18.31 11.74 7.75
CA ASP A 216 -19.54 11.09 8.22
C ASP A 216 -19.27 10.18 9.44
N PHE A 217 -18.22 9.36 9.37
CA PHE A 217 -17.82 8.50 10.47
C PHE A 217 -17.48 9.29 11.73
N ASN A 218 -16.72 10.37 11.61
CA ASN A 218 -16.29 11.19 12.73
C ASN A 218 -17.47 11.93 13.35
N ALA A 219 -18.40 12.42 12.56
CA ALA A 219 -19.61 13.05 13.07
C ALA A 219 -20.46 12.11 13.95
N ARG A 220 -20.39 10.79 13.70
CA ARG A 220 -21.17 9.77 14.42
C ARG A 220 -20.44 9.14 15.59
N PHE A 221 -19.13 8.94 15.50
CA PHE A 221 -18.37 8.07 16.40
C PHE A 221 -17.23 8.75 17.13
N ALA A 222 -16.80 9.93 16.70
CA ALA A 222 -15.78 10.67 17.41
C ALA A 222 -16.23 11.07 18.81
N LYS A 223 -15.26 11.25 19.69
CA LYS A 223 -15.47 11.69 21.07
C LYS A 223 -14.68 12.96 21.31
N GLU A 224 -15.18 13.79 22.19
CA GLU A 224 -14.43 14.93 22.67
C GLU A 224 -13.18 14.48 23.42
N PRO A 225 -12.02 15.11 23.18
CA PRO A 225 -10.81 14.86 23.93
C PRO A 225 -10.95 15.39 25.35
N LEU A 226 -10.11 14.92 26.29
CA LEU A 226 -10.09 15.42 27.66
C LEU A 226 -9.54 16.85 27.74
N SER A 227 -8.70 17.25 26.81
CA SER A 227 -8.13 18.57 26.69
C SER A 227 -8.40 19.11 25.28
N GLU A 228 -8.77 20.37 25.19
CA GLU A 228 -8.97 21.07 23.91
C GLU A 228 -7.65 21.35 23.17
N HIS A 229 -6.51 21.12 23.82
CA HIS A 229 -5.20 21.30 23.22
C HIS A 229 -5.00 20.30 22.06
N ASP A 230 -4.61 20.83 20.89
CA ASP A 230 -4.16 20.03 19.75
C ASP A 230 -2.64 19.87 19.84
N ALA A 231 -2.17 18.63 19.98
CA ALA A 231 -0.76 18.30 20.12
C ALA A 231 0.00 18.21 18.79
N HIS A 232 -0.67 18.42 17.65
CA HIS A 232 -0.01 18.45 16.35
C HIS A 232 0.94 19.65 16.26
N ARG A 233 2.07 19.42 15.64
CA ARG A 233 3.08 20.44 15.31
C ARG A 233 3.07 20.69 13.80
N PRO A 234 3.29 21.92 13.35
CA PRO A 234 3.36 22.19 11.92
C PRO A 234 4.52 21.42 11.27
N VAL A 235 4.38 21.09 10.00
CA VAL A 235 5.50 20.72 9.14
C VAL A 235 6.28 21.98 8.85
N CYS A 236 7.59 21.94 9.06
CA CYS A 236 8.46 23.11 8.86
C CYS A 236 8.79 23.31 7.38
N ASP A 237 9.09 24.54 6.97
CA ASP A 237 9.37 24.88 5.57
C ASP A 237 10.62 24.17 5.01
N ASP A 238 11.55 23.80 5.89
CA ASP A 238 12.77 23.05 5.54
C ASP A 238 12.56 21.53 5.48
N GLU A 239 11.42 21.03 5.93
CA GLU A 239 11.05 19.61 5.89
C GLU A 239 10.44 19.24 4.55
N ASN A 240 11.25 18.82 3.60
CA ASN A 240 10.75 18.35 2.31
C ASN A 240 10.13 16.95 2.45
N LEU A 241 8.79 16.90 2.59
CA LEU A 241 8.04 15.65 2.76
C LEU A 241 8.26 14.67 1.61
N GLU A 242 8.44 15.14 0.37
CA GLU A 242 8.68 14.28 -0.78
C GLU A 242 10.01 13.54 -0.65
N LEU A 243 11.08 14.23 -0.25
CA LEU A 243 12.37 13.61 0.00
C LEU A 243 12.38 12.71 1.24
N ILE A 244 11.75 13.16 2.32
CA ILE A 244 11.72 12.41 3.58
C ILE A 244 10.92 11.12 3.43
N LEU A 245 9.75 11.17 2.79
CA LEU A 245 8.87 10.03 2.52
C LEU A 245 9.20 9.32 1.20
N SER A 246 10.47 9.26 0.82
CA SER A 246 10.99 8.45 -0.27
C SER A 246 11.69 7.20 0.26
N HIS A 247 11.71 6.12 -0.54
CA HIS A 247 12.56 4.98 -0.22
C HIS A 247 14.01 5.34 -0.49
N ARG A 248 14.89 5.21 0.50
CA ARG A 248 16.28 5.68 0.43
C ARG A 248 17.26 4.54 0.64
N GLU A 249 18.20 4.39 -0.28
CA GLU A 249 19.28 3.43 -0.14
C GLU A 249 20.64 4.03 -0.45
N GLU A 250 21.65 3.63 0.33
CA GLU A 250 23.05 3.95 -0.01
C GLU A 250 23.58 3.03 -1.09
N ARG A 251 24.21 3.62 -2.10
CA ARG A 251 24.92 2.91 -3.17
C ARG A 251 26.33 3.46 -3.35
N LYS A 252 27.26 2.56 -3.72
CA LYS A 252 28.63 2.94 -4.03
C LYS A 252 28.75 3.25 -5.51
N ILE A 253 29.32 4.40 -5.82
CA ILE A 253 29.62 4.82 -7.20
C ILE A 253 30.87 4.07 -7.67
N SER A 254 30.79 3.46 -8.84
CA SER A 254 31.90 2.74 -9.47
C SER A 254 32.97 3.68 -9.98
N LYS A 255 34.10 3.10 -10.43
CA LYS A 255 35.20 3.89 -11.12
C LYS A 255 34.72 4.51 -12.45
N GLN A 256 33.69 3.91 -13.09
CA GLN A 256 33.07 4.38 -14.33
C GLN A 256 31.91 5.33 -14.09
N LEU A 257 31.73 5.85 -12.87
CA LEU A 257 30.60 6.72 -12.48
C LEU A 257 29.23 6.05 -12.64
N THR A 258 29.16 4.74 -12.51
CA THR A 258 27.91 3.98 -12.53
C THR A 258 27.53 3.49 -11.15
N LEU A 259 26.24 3.25 -10.95
CA LEU A 259 25.73 2.54 -9.79
C LEU A 259 24.56 1.64 -10.20
N HIS A 260 24.34 0.59 -9.43
CA HIS A 260 23.21 -0.31 -9.59
C HIS A 260 22.18 -0.04 -8.48
N TYR A 261 20.94 0.11 -8.87
CA TYR A 261 19.82 0.18 -7.95
C TYR A 261 18.68 -0.68 -8.48
N ARG A 262 18.15 -1.56 -7.63
CA ARG A 262 17.23 -2.62 -8.05
C ARG A 262 17.80 -3.40 -9.24
N ARG A 263 17.19 -3.38 -10.40
CA ARG A 263 17.72 -4.04 -11.61
C ARG A 263 18.22 -3.05 -12.67
N GLY A 264 18.22 -1.74 -12.33
CA GLY A 264 18.66 -0.68 -13.22
C GLY A 264 20.15 -0.36 -13.04
N LEU A 265 20.78 0.06 -14.12
CA LEU A 265 22.11 0.67 -14.16
C LEU A 265 21.94 2.17 -14.40
N TYR A 266 22.58 2.97 -13.58
CA TYR A 266 22.52 4.43 -13.63
C TYR A 266 23.92 4.96 -13.86
N LEU A 267 24.11 5.77 -14.90
CA LEU A 267 25.36 6.45 -15.23
C LEU A 267 25.26 7.91 -14.82
N LEU A 268 26.11 8.34 -13.92
CA LEU A 268 26.20 9.75 -13.52
C LEU A 268 26.77 10.58 -14.67
N GLU A 269 26.13 11.72 -14.94
CA GLU A 269 26.61 12.61 -16.00
C GLU A 269 27.95 13.24 -15.63
N PRO A 270 28.95 13.28 -16.57
CA PRO A 270 30.21 13.92 -16.32
C PRO A 270 30.00 15.43 -16.13
N GLY A 271 30.49 15.96 -15.04
CA GLY A 271 30.43 17.39 -14.74
C GLY A 271 31.51 17.82 -13.75
N PRO A 272 31.58 19.11 -13.41
CA PRO A 272 32.48 19.59 -12.38
C PRO A 272 32.29 18.84 -11.07
N GLY A 273 33.36 18.20 -10.56
CA GLY A 273 33.30 17.44 -9.31
C GLY A 273 32.72 16.00 -9.41
N THR A 274 32.04 15.62 -10.50
CA THR A 274 31.50 14.25 -10.63
C THR A 274 32.56 13.17 -10.61
N LEU A 275 33.75 13.45 -11.19
CA LEU A 275 34.89 12.53 -11.20
C LEU A 275 35.43 12.22 -9.80
N GLU A 276 35.28 13.14 -8.87
CA GLU A 276 35.67 12.96 -7.46
C GLU A 276 34.72 12.05 -6.69
N LEU A 277 33.55 11.74 -7.24
CA LEU A 277 32.56 10.87 -6.64
C LEU A 277 32.91 9.38 -6.82
N ARG A 278 33.90 9.03 -7.60
CA ARG A 278 34.38 7.67 -7.82
C ARG A 278 34.69 6.98 -6.50
N GLY A 279 34.09 5.84 -6.26
CA GLY A 279 34.27 5.05 -5.04
C GLY A 279 33.54 5.59 -3.81
N LYS A 280 32.95 6.77 -3.87
CA LYS A 280 32.14 7.35 -2.78
C LYS A 280 30.77 6.71 -2.72
N ARG A 281 30.08 6.89 -1.58
CA ARG A 281 28.70 6.45 -1.39
C ARG A 281 27.76 7.63 -1.66
N CYS A 282 26.69 7.37 -2.39
CA CYS A 282 25.60 8.30 -2.65
C CYS A 282 24.28 7.71 -2.12
N GLN A 283 23.27 8.53 -1.99
CA GLN A 283 21.91 8.13 -1.66
C GLN A 283 21.08 8.07 -2.94
N VAL A 284 20.36 6.98 -3.12
CA VAL A 284 19.36 6.81 -4.16
C VAL A 284 18.00 6.94 -3.50
N HIS A 285 17.21 7.89 -3.95
CA HIS A 285 15.84 8.13 -3.53
C HIS A 285 14.90 7.59 -4.59
N GLU A 286 13.93 6.77 -4.18
CA GLU A 286 12.83 6.35 -5.02
C GLU A 286 11.55 6.95 -4.44
N PHE A 287 10.91 7.80 -5.23
CA PHE A 287 9.71 8.52 -4.83
C PHE A 287 8.45 7.68 -4.99
N LEU A 288 7.34 8.20 -4.48
CA LEU A 288 6.03 7.52 -4.53
C LEU A 288 5.50 7.34 -5.96
N ASP A 289 5.89 8.22 -6.88
CA ASP A 289 5.56 8.17 -8.31
C ASP A 289 6.52 7.28 -9.13
N GLY A 290 7.49 6.64 -8.48
CA GLY A 290 8.50 5.79 -9.11
C GLY A 290 9.70 6.55 -9.69
N ARG A 291 9.75 7.89 -9.60
CA ARG A 291 10.94 8.65 -9.97
C ARG A 291 12.12 8.26 -9.09
N ILE A 292 13.31 8.26 -9.70
CA ILE A 292 14.58 8.05 -9.00
C ILE A 292 15.34 9.37 -8.98
N GLU A 293 15.97 9.67 -7.85
CA GLU A 293 16.91 10.75 -7.71
C GLU A 293 18.18 10.26 -7.00
N ILE A 294 19.33 10.63 -7.50
CA ILE A 294 20.62 10.28 -6.91
C ILE A 294 21.19 11.53 -6.26
N ARG A 295 21.53 11.45 -4.98
CA ARG A 295 22.05 12.59 -4.21
C ARG A 295 23.38 12.27 -3.54
N TYR A 296 24.26 13.24 -3.53
CA TYR A 296 25.50 13.20 -2.76
C TYR A 296 25.59 14.40 -1.83
N ARG A 297 25.70 14.16 -0.53
CA ARG A 297 25.73 15.19 0.51
C ARG A 297 24.53 16.15 0.46
N GLY A 298 23.37 15.64 0.09
CA GLY A 298 22.14 16.44 -0.02
C GLY A 298 21.90 17.07 -1.39
N GLU A 299 22.91 17.11 -2.29
CA GLU A 299 22.79 17.71 -3.62
C GLU A 299 22.42 16.66 -4.67
N PRO A 300 21.47 16.95 -5.58
CA PRO A 300 21.10 16.05 -6.66
C PRO A 300 22.22 15.94 -7.69
N ILE A 301 22.44 14.75 -8.21
CA ILE A 301 23.41 14.46 -9.26
C ILE A 301 22.68 14.06 -10.53
N PRO A 302 22.89 14.74 -11.66
CA PRO A 302 22.35 14.34 -12.95
C PRO A 302 22.85 12.95 -13.36
N PHE A 303 21.97 12.14 -13.94
CA PHE A 303 22.28 10.79 -14.38
C PHE A 303 21.44 10.38 -15.58
N GLN A 304 21.91 9.38 -16.30
CA GLN A 304 21.17 8.67 -17.34
C GLN A 304 20.83 7.27 -16.83
N ALA A 305 19.54 6.91 -16.85
CA ALA A 305 19.10 5.58 -16.52
C ALA A 305 19.21 4.69 -17.75
N PHE A 306 20.00 3.63 -17.63
CA PHE A 306 19.91 2.50 -18.55
C PHE A 306 18.81 1.57 -18.05
N ASN A 307 17.61 2.09 -18.04
CA ASN A 307 16.46 1.27 -17.69
C ASN A 307 16.23 0.29 -18.80
N GLU A 308 16.53 -0.92 -18.48
CA GLU A 308 16.08 -1.97 -19.34
C GLU A 308 15.19 -2.95 -18.63
N PRO A 309 14.10 -3.23 -19.26
CA PRO A 309 13.89 -4.53 -19.84
C PRO A 309 14.25 -4.59 -21.33
N ARG A 310 15.04 -3.69 -21.87
CA ARG A 310 15.81 -4.15 -23.03
C ARG A 310 16.73 -5.23 -22.50
N ARG A 311 16.57 -6.46 -22.95
CA ARG A 311 17.70 -7.35 -23.11
C ARG A 311 18.76 -6.54 -23.86
N VAL A 312 19.65 -5.87 -23.11
CA VAL A 312 20.94 -5.51 -23.64
C VAL A 312 21.56 -6.85 -23.95
N THR A 313 21.36 -7.30 -25.14
CA THR A 313 22.29 -8.25 -25.69
C THR A 313 23.64 -7.60 -25.48
N GLN A 314 24.56 -8.26 -24.81
CA GLN A 314 25.95 -7.77 -24.66
C GLN A 314 26.50 -7.27 -25.99
N GLY A 315 25.87 -7.62 -27.12
CA GLY A 315 26.10 -7.12 -28.45
C GLY A 315 25.82 -5.64 -28.69
N ASP A 316 24.89 -5.01 -27.99
CA ASP A 316 24.60 -3.57 -28.16
C ASP A 316 25.67 -2.70 -27.49
N ILE A 317 26.31 -3.20 -26.41
CA ILE A 317 27.44 -2.51 -25.77
C ILE A 317 28.70 -2.66 -26.58
N VAL A 318 28.85 -3.73 -27.35
CA VAL A 318 29.89 -3.98 -28.34
C VAL A 318 29.24 -4.03 -29.72
N ALA A 319 28.67 -2.91 -30.18
CA ALA A 319 28.14 -2.76 -31.53
C ALA A 319 29.26 -2.89 -32.57
N ASN A 320 29.81 -4.07 -32.63
CA ASN A 320 30.61 -4.45 -33.76
C ASN A 320 29.65 -4.82 -34.89
N LYS A 321 29.51 -3.96 -35.89
CA LYS A 321 28.66 -4.19 -37.08
C LYS A 321 28.83 -5.59 -37.70
N ARG A 322 29.92 -6.29 -37.37
CA ARG A 322 30.21 -7.67 -37.81
C ARG A 322 29.53 -8.73 -37.00
N LEU A 323 29.20 -8.49 -35.70
CA LEU A 323 28.63 -9.51 -34.84
C LEU A 323 27.18 -9.88 -35.25
N GLY A 324 26.37 -8.87 -35.61
CA GLY A 324 24.99 -9.10 -36.08
C GLY A 324 24.99 -9.98 -37.35
N ALA A 325 25.83 -9.67 -38.34
CA ALA A 325 25.96 -10.46 -39.56
C ALA A 325 26.44 -11.90 -39.30
N VAL A 326 27.37 -12.07 -38.34
CA VAL A 326 27.88 -13.39 -37.93
C VAL A 326 26.80 -14.21 -37.24
N LEU A 327 26.05 -13.59 -36.34
CA LEU A 327 24.93 -14.27 -35.65
C LEU A 327 23.81 -14.69 -36.62
N THR A 328 23.48 -13.83 -37.58
CA THR A 328 22.50 -14.16 -38.62
C THR A 328 22.97 -15.37 -39.46
N LYS A 329 24.24 -15.42 -39.83
CA LYS A 329 24.83 -16.55 -40.51
C LYS A 329 24.83 -17.82 -39.68
N ILE A 330 25.21 -17.74 -38.39
CA ILE A 330 25.17 -18.87 -37.45
C ILE A 330 23.75 -19.41 -37.30
N GLN A 331 22.74 -18.57 -37.26
CA GLN A 331 21.33 -18.97 -37.19
C GLN A 331 20.90 -19.67 -38.47
N ALA A 332 21.31 -19.18 -39.62
CA ALA A 332 21.03 -19.83 -40.88
C ALA A 332 21.68 -21.23 -40.96
N ASP A 333 22.96 -21.32 -40.60
CA ASP A 333 23.71 -22.60 -40.56
C ASP A 333 23.13 -23.58 -39.53
N GLN A 334 22.56 -23.09 -38.44
CA GLN A 334 21.86 -23.92 -37.45
C GLN A 334 20.53 -24.44 -37.96
N ARG A 335 19.75 -23.61 -38.69
CA ARG A 335 18.50 -24.01 -39.34
C ARG A 335 18.73 -25.10 -40.36
N GLU A 336 19.74 -24.94 -41.21
CA GLU A 336 20.10 -25.92 -42.23
C GLU A 336 20.51 -27.28 -41.59
N ARG A 337 21.38 -27.25 -40.59
CA ARG A 337 21.78 -28.46 -39.82
C ARG A 337 20.61 -29.14 -39.11
N ASP A 338 19.63 -28.38 -38.61
CA ASP A 338 18.44 -28.94 -38.00
C ASP A 338 17.50 -29.53 -39.04
N GLU A 339 17.43 -28.97 -40.25
CA GLU A 339 16.69 -29.54 -41.39
C GLU A 339 17.29 -30.85 -41.83
N GLU A 340 18.60 -30.92 -42.00
CA GLU A 340 19.30 -32.16 -42.32
C GLU A 340 19.09 -33.24 -41.27
N ARG A 341 19.12 -32.87 -39.99
CA ARG A 341 18.80 -33.78 -38.88
C ARG A 341 17.36 -34.26 -38.88
N LEU A 342 16.41 -33.40 -39.24
CA LEU A 342 14.99 -33.77 -39.36
C LEU A 342 14.75 -34.71 -40.56
N ALA A 343 15.51 -34.55 -41.65
CA ALA A 343 15.47 -35.40 -42.83
C ALA A 343 16.13 -36.77 -42.59
N SER A 344 17.07 -36.86 -41.64
CA SER A 344 17.79 -38.11 -41.38
C SER A 344 16.90 -39.21 -40.82
N PRO A 345 16.97 -40.44 -41.37
CA PRO A 345 16.19 -41.61 -40.91
C PRO A 345 16.62 -42.11 -39.52
N LYS A 346 17.80 -41.71 -39.02
CA LYS A 346 18.33 -42.12 -37.71
C LYS A 346 17.76 -41.31 -36.52
N VAL A 347 16.99 -40.26 -36.75
CA VAL A 347 16.43 -39.40 -35.67
C VAL A 347 15.08 -39.93 -35.23
N THR A 348 14.95 -40.22 -33.91
CA THR A 348 13.70 -40.72 -33.32
C THR A 348 12.57 -39.71 -33.44
N ARG A 349 11.32 -40.20 -33.58
CA ARG A 349 10.11 -39.37 -33.67
C ARG A 349 10.00 -38.35 -32.55
N ARG A 350 10.42 -38.72 -31.32
CA ARG A 350 10.41 -37.85 -30.15
C ARG A 350 11.38 -36.66 -30.27
N ARG A 351 12.58 -36.89 -30.85
CA ARG A 351 13.58 -35.83 -31.05
C ARG A 351 13.16 -34.88 -32.17
N LYS A 352 12.49 -35.39 -33.21
CA LYS A 352 11.88 -34.55 -34.26
C LYS A 352 10.80 -33.61 -33.72
N GLN A 353 9.95 -34.09 -32.81
CA GLN A 353 8.96 -33.26 -32.12
C GLN A 353 9.59 -32.18 -31.24
N GLN A 354 10.65 -32.51 -30.50
CA GLN A 354 11.36 -31.54 -29.67
C GLN A 354 12.01 -30.40 -30.46
N ILE A 355 12.62 -30.73 -31.61
CA ILE A 355 13.21 -29.72 -32.49
C ILE A 355 12.12 -28.81 -33.10
N ARG A 356 10.97 -29.36 -33.51
CA ARG A 356 9.84 -28.57 -34.02
C ARG A 356 9.26 -27.65 -32.95
N ALA A 357 9.03 -28.16 -31.76
CA ALA A 357 8.53 -27.35 -30.62
C ALA A 357 9.49 -26.22 -30.20
N ALA A 358 10.81 -26.45 -30.29
CA ALA A 358 11.81 -25.43 -30.03
C ALA A 358 11.81 -24.34 -31.11
N ARG A 359 11.60 -24.68 -32.38
CA ARG A 359 11.45 -23.73 -33.49
C ARG A 359 10.20 -22.86 -33.34
N GLU A 360 9.05 -23.47 -33.07
CA GLU A 360 7.78 -22.75 -32.88
C GLU A 360 7.88 -21.72 -31.72
N ARG A 361 8.63 -22.05 -30.67
CA ARG A 361 8.91 -21.11 -29.57
C ARG A 361 9.88 -19.98 -29.96
N ALA A 362 10.82 -20.25 -30.88
CA ALA A 362 11.78 -19.27 -31.33
C ALA A 362 11.21 -18.28 -32.37
N ASP A 363 10.21 -18.74 -33.12
CA ASP A 363 9.53 -17.97 -34.17
C ASP A 363 8.23 -17.29 -33.66
N ALA A 364 7.82 -17.53 -32.39
CA ALA A 364 6.66 -16.86 -31.80
C ALA A 364 6.94 -15.37 -31.63
N PRO A 365 6.06 -14.47 -32.07
CA PRO A 365 6.22 -13.04 -31.84
C PRO A 365 6.22 -12.78 -30.35
N LEU A 366 7.19 -11.99 -29.89
CA LEU A 366 7.22 -11.46 -28.53
C LEU A 366 5.99 -10.57 -28.37
N GLU A 367 5.01 -11.03 -27.59
CA GLU A 367 3.95 -10.13 -27.12
C GLU A 367 4.60 -9.00 -26.31
N VAL A 368 4.37 -7.78 -26.78
CA VAL A 368 4.86 -6.50 -26.22
C VAL A 368 4.02 -6.13 -25.00
#